data_ca24987f9f0a79cce84377f45308fd4e
#
_entry.id   ca24987f9f0a79cce84377f45308fd4e
#
_cell.length_a   1.000
_cell.length_b   1.000
_cell.length_c   1.000
_cell.angle_alpha   90.00
_cell.angle_beta   90.00
_cell.angle_gamma   90.00
#
_symmetry.space_group_name_H-M   'P 1'
#
loop_
_entity.id
_entity.type
_entity.pdbx_description
1 polymer ?
#
loop_
_entity_poly.entity_id
_entity_poly.type
_entity_poly.pdbx_seq_one_letter_code
_entity_poly.pdbx_strand_id
1 'polypeptide(L)' 'MKLKVIKLFNYAPAFDMYVVDFIREAGKTMAVTISEDNRIENWDIEDLEIDFKKAINE' A
#
# COMPACT_ATOMS: atom_id res chain seq x y z
N MET A 1 -6.77 -8.94 3.84
CA MET A 1 -6.40 -7.66 4.47
C MET A 1 -6.40 -6.58 3.41
N LYS A 2 -6.96 -5.44 3.75
CA LYS A 2 -6.92 -4.25 2.88
C LYS A 2 -6.67 -3.02 3.74
N LEU A 3 -5.52 -2.40 3.56
CA LEU A 3 -5.15 -1.20 4.31
C LEU A 3 -5.02 -0.03 3.33
N LYS A 4 -5.74 1.05 3.58
CA LYS A 4 -5.71 2.18 2.66
C LYS A 4 -4.36 2.88 2.69
N VAL A 5 -3.81 3.20 1.52
CA VAL A 5 -2.63 4.03 1.38
C VAL A 5 -3.07 5.49 1.41
N ILE A 6 -2.55 6.25 2.38
CA ILE A 6 -2.88 7.67 2.55
C ILE A 6 -1.98 8.53 1.68
N LYS A 7 -0.69 8.20 1.65
CA LYS A 7 0.30 8.94 0.85
C LYS A 7 1.30 7.99 0.22
N LEU A 8 1.72 8.32 -1.00
CA LEU A 8 2.89 7.79 -1.69
C LEU A 8 3.95 8.88 -1.68
N PHE A 9 5.08 8.62 -1.00
CA PHE A 9 6.07 9.65 -0.73
C PHE A 9 5.40 10.82 0.01
N ASN A 10 5.27 11.97 -0.63
CA ASN A 10 4.62 13.14 -0.03
C ASN A 10 3.30 13.51 -0.70
N TYR A 11 2.78 12.63 -1.54
CA TYR A 11 1.60 12.91 -2.36
C TYR A 11 0.47 11.95 -2.03
N ALA A 12 -0.77 12.47 -2.06
CA ALA A 12 -1.93 11.61 -2.05
C ALA A 12 -1.98 10.84 -3.38
N PRO A 13 -2.29 9.52 -3.35
CA PRO A 13 -2.43 8.77 -4.60
C PRO A 13 -3.53 9.37 -5.49
N ALA A 14 -3.30 9.36 -6.81
CA ALA A 14 -4.31 9.83 -7.76
C ALA A 14 -5.56 8.94 -7.77
N PHE A 15 -5.38 7.65 -7.47
CA PHE A 15 -6.47 6.67 -7.33
C PHE A 15 -6.36 6.02 -5.96
N ASP A 16 -7.48 5.55 -5.44
CA ASP A 16 -7.46 4.81 -4.18
C ASP A 16 -6.57 3.58 -4.32
N MET A 17 -5.68 3.41 -3.35
CA MET A 17 -4.76 2.29 -3.29
C MET A 17 -4.88 1.59 -1.95
N TYR A 18 -4.72 0.27 -1.97
CA TYR A 18 -4.82 -0.54 -0.76
C TYR A 18 -3.65 -1.51 -0.71
N VAL A 19 -3.07 -1.66 0.49
CA VAL A 19 -2.09 -2.72 0.74
C VAL A 19 -2.84 -4.02 0.97
N VAL A 20 -2.50 -5.05 0.23
CA VAL A 20 -3.14 -6.37 0.34
C VAL A 20 -2.19 -7.43 0.88
N ASP A 21 -0.90 -7.15 0.91
CA ASP A 21 0.10 -8.08 1.44
C ASP A 21 1.40 -7.34 1.73
N PHE A 22 2.27 -7.98 2.52
CA PHE A 22 3.64 -7.53 2.76
C PHE A 22 4.59 -8.66 2.41
N ILE A 23 5.67 -8.31 1.72
CA ILE A 23 6.70 -9.27 1.33
C ILE A 23 8.08 -8.74 1.74
N ARG A 24 9.05 -9.63 1.83
CA ARG A 24 10.46 -9.25 2.06
C ARG A 24 11.21 -9.41 0.75
N GLU A 25 11.88 -8.36 0.34
CA GLU A 25 12.62 -8.35 -0.92
C GLU A 25 13.89 -7.51 -0.73
N ALA A 26 15.03 -8.09 -1.05
CA ALA A 26 16.35 -7.43 -0.93
C ALA A 26 16.59 -6.83 0.47
N GLY A 27 16.17 -7.53 1.53
CA GLY A 27 16.34 -7.07 2.91
C GLY A 27 15.35 -5.98 3.34
N LYS A 28 14.39 -5.66 2.51
CA LYS A 28 13.39 -4.62 2.80
C LYS A 28 11.99 -5.22 2.89
N THR A 29 11.14 -4.59 3.68
CA THR A 29 9.72 -4.91 3.67
C THR A 29 9.04 -4.10 2.57
N MET A 30 8.36 -4.81 1.67
CA MET A 30 7.63 -4.22 0.57
C MET A 30 6.14 -4.43 0.78
N ALA A 31 5.36 -3.40 0.52
CA ALA A 31 3.91 -3.50 0.51
C ALA A 31 3.45 -3.82 -0.91
N VAL A 32 2.64 -4.87 -1.03
CA VAL A 32 1.97 -5.19 -2.30
C VAL A 32 0.65 -4.42 -2.30
N THR A 33 0.48 -3.56 -3.29
CA THR A 33 -0.70 -2.71 -3.37
C THR A 33 -1.53 -3.01 -4.60
N ILE A 34 -2.83 -2.81 -4.46
CA ILE A 34 -3.75 -2.80 -5.59
C ILE A 34 -4.43 -1.43 -5.64
N SER A 35 -4.47 -0.83 -6.80
CA SER A 35 -5.14 0.45 -6.98
C SER A 35 -6.52 0.27 -7.61
N GLU A 36 -7.31 1.34 -7.56
CA GLU A 36 -8.67 1.35 -8.09
C GLU A 36 -8.73 0.98 -9.56
N ASP A 37 -7.68 1.27 -10.31
CA ASP A 37 -7.55 0.92 -11.73
C ASP A 37 -6.97 -0.48 -11.96
N ASN A 38 -6.97 -1.33 -10.93
CA ASN A 38 -6.47 -2.71 -10.97
C ASN A 38 -4.97 -2.87 -11.24
N ARG A 39 -4.18 -1.87 -10.91
CA ARG A 39 -2.73 -1.97 -11.01
C ARG A 39 -2.18 -2.57 -9.72
N ILE A 40 -1.33 -3.58 -9.84
CA ILE A 40 -0.67 -4.22 -8.71
C ILE A 40 0.79 -3.78 -8.72
N GLU A 41 1.23 -3.22 -7.60
CA GLU A 41 2.59 -2.68 -7.48
C GLU A 41 3.18 -3.02 -6.14
N ASN A 42 4.51 -3.11 -6.09
CA ASN A 42 5.25 -3.31 -4.84
C ASN A 42 5.95 -1.99 -4.48
N TRP A 43 5.80 -1.57 -3.24
CA TRP A 43 6.39 -0.33 -2.76
C TRP A 43 7.19 -0.58 -1.49
N ASP A 44 8.32 0.10 -1.34
CA ASP A 44 9.03 0.12 -0.07
C ASP A 44 8.09 0.72 0.99
N ILE A 45 7.94 0.02 2.12
CA ILE A 45 7.02 0.47 3.17
C ILE A 45 7.39 1.85 3.71
N GLU A 46 8.65 2.23 3.61
CA GLU A 46 9.11 3.56 4.05
C GLU A 46 8.61 4.69 3.16
N ASP A 47 8.20 4.38 1.94
CA ASP A 47 7.69 5.37 0.99
C ASP A 47 6.18 5.57 1.07
N LEU A 48 5.52 4.85 1.97
CA LEU A 48 4.06 4.87 2.11
C LEU A 48 3.65 5.36 3.48
N GLU A 49 2.54 6.09 3.51
CA GLU A 49 1.77 6.28 4.73
C GLU A 49 0.51 5.43 4.61
N ILE A 50 0.31 4.54 5.56
CA ILE A 50 -0.76 3.54 5.53
C ILE A 50 -1.69 3.77 6.71
N ASP A 51 -3.00 3.68 6.49
CA ASP A 51 -3.98 3.75 7.54
C ASP A 51 -4.21 2.35 8.14
N PHE A 52 -3.53 2.09 9.25
CA PHE A 52 -3.68 0.82 9.97
C PHE A 52 -4.92 0.75 10.84
N LYS A 53 -5.59 1.87 11.08
CA LYS A 53 -6.75 1.93 11.98
C LYS A 53 -8.03 1.44 11.33
N LYS A 54 -8.11 1.54 10.02
CA LYS A 54 -9.29 1.17 9.23
C LYS A 54 -8.97 0.02 8.29
N ALA A 55 -8.53 -1.09 8.87
CA ALA A 55 -8.34 -2.30 8.07
C ALA A 55 -9.69 -2.75 7.53
N ILE A 56 -9.76 -2.96 6.24
CA ILE A 56 -10.93 -3.48 5.58
C ILE A 56 -10.79 -4.99 5.51
N ASN A 57 -11.69 -5.70 6.19
CA ASN A 57 -11.73 -7.15 6.16
C ASN A 57 -12.69 -7.60 5.07
N GLU A 58 -12.20 -8.43 4.20
CA GLU A 58 -13.00 -9.07 3.16
C GLU A 58 -13.08 -10.56 3.38
#